data_de4d63ac6a03902178c4e108c84126bc
#
_entry.id   de4d63ac6a03902178c4e108c84126bc
#
_cell.length_a   1.000
_cell.length_b   1.000
_cell.length_c   1.000
_cell.angle_alpha   90.00
_cell.angle_beta   90.00
_cell.angle_gamma   90.00
#
_symmetry.space_group_name_H-M   'P 1'
#
loop_
_entity.id
_entity.type
_entity.pdbx_description
1 polymer ?
#
loop_
_entity_poly.entity_id
_entity_poly.type
_entity_poly.pdbx_seq_one_letter_code
_entity_poly.pdbx_strand_id
1 'polypeptide(L)'
;DVERLFKDTMDLNLLVIDAKKIFHRHLKGISDPEMKRKIIGRTFIDVFDNEAAKLKDEINFLAQGTIYPDVIESSESESKEARVIKSHHNVGGLPDDMKMDLVEPLRDLFKDEVRKMGAELGLPIEMLNRHPFPGPGLGVRILGEITPEKVKILQEADAIFIEELIKANLYDQVSQAFCVFLPVKSVGVVGDERRYADVIAIRAVETVDFMTAAWAKLPYEFLAHVSNRIVNEIEDVSRVVYDISSKPPATIEWE
;
A
#
# COMPACT_ATOMS: atom_id res chain seq x y z
N ASP A 1 5.95 -12.91 -0.93
CA ASP A 1 6.63 -12.50 -2.17
C ASP A 1 7.88 -11.66 -1.89
N VAL A 2 7.80 -10.56 -1.11
CA VAL A 2 8.95 -9.69 -0.80
C VAL A 2 10.07 -10.47 -0.10
N GLU A 3 9.75 -11.27 0.92
CA GLU A 3 10.74 -12.09 1.64
C GLU A 3 11.48 -13.05 0.71
N ARG A 4 10.73 -13.75 -0.15
CA ARG A 4 11.29 -14.66 -1.15
C ARG A 4 12.21 -13.91 -2.12
N LEU A 5 11.72 -12.78 -2.64
CA LEU A 5 12.49 -11.97 -3.59
C LEU A 5 13.83 -11.50 -2.99
N PHE A 6 13.83 -10.97 -1.78
CA PHE A 6 15.05 -10.50 -1.15
C PHE A 6 16.02 -11.63 -0.78
N LYS A 7 15.52 -12.78 -0.31
CA LYS A 7 16.35 -13.94 0.01
C LYS A 7 16.93 -14.62 -1.22
N ASP A 8 16.06 -14.85 -2.24
CA ASP A 8 16.44 -15.66 -3.40
C ASP A 8 17.26 -14.88 -4.43
N THR A 9 17.09 -13.55 -4.49
CA THR A 9 17.69 -12.74 -5.56
C THR A 9 18.86 -11.89 -5.07
N MET A 10 18.87 -11.45 -3.81
CA MET A 10 19.81 -10.43 -3.34
C MET A 10 20.77 -10.91 -2.24
N ASP A 11 20.61 -12.14 -1.74
CA ASP A 11 21.39 -12.72 -0.63
C ASP A 11 21.57 -11.74 0.56
N LEU A 12 20.51 -11.04 0.91
CA LEU A 12 20.51 -10.07 2.00
C LEU A 12 20.26 -10.76 3.35
N ASN A 13 20.94 -10.27 4.39
CA ASN A 13 20.64 -10.64 5.77
C ASN A 13 19.29 -10.01 6.20
N LEU A 14 18.19 -10.66 5.83
CA LEU A 14 16.83 -10.16 6.01
C LEU A 14 16.26 -10.57 7.35
N LEU A 15 15.93 -9.59 8.20
CA LEU A 15 15.17 -9.78 9.42
C LEU A 15 13.67 -9.52 9.16
N VAL A 16 12.85 -10.55 9.31
CA VAL A 16 11.38 -10.47 9.10
C VAL A 16 10.67 -10.47 10.44
N ILE A 17 9.91 -9.42 10.72
CA ILE A 17 9.17 -9.25 11.98
C ILE A 17 7.67 -9.43 11.72
N ASP A 18 7.05 -10.45 12.35
CA ASP A 18 5.58 -10.61 12.33
C ASP A 18 4.92 -9.72 13.39
N ALA A 19 4.56 -8.52 12.98
CA ALA A 19 3.90 -7.53 13.83
C ALA A 19 2.36 -7.53 13.70
N LYS A 20 1.73 -8.48 12.98
CA LYS A 20 0.28 -8.49 12.72
C LYS A 20 -0.56 -8.30 13.98
N LYS A 21 -0.26 -9.03 15.04
CA LYS A 21 -1.01 -8.96 16.30
C LYS A 21 -0.90 -7.59 16.98
N ILE A 22 0.24 -6.92 16.83
CA ILE A 22 0.49 -5.59 17.40
C ILE A 22 -0.38 -4.57 16.67
N PHE A 23 -0.32 -4.54 15.33
CA PHE A 23 -1.14 -3.65 14.51
C PHE A 23 -2.63 -3.85 14.75
N HIS A 24 -3.14 -5.07 14.71
CA HIS A 24 -4.56 -5.34 14.97
C HIS A 24 -5.02 -4.89 16.34
N ARG A 25 -4.18 -5.07 17.38
CA ARG A 25 -4.50 -4.61 18.73
C ARG A 25 -4.62 -3.09 18.81
N HIS A 26 -3.70 -2.36 18.17
CA HIS A 26 -3.69 -0.90 18.22
C HIS A 26 -4.79 -0.27 17.34
N LEU A 27 -5.21 -0.94 16.28
CA LEU A 27 -6.24 -0.47 15.35
C LEU A 27 -7.66 -0.89 15.74
N LYS A 28 -7.80 -1.69 16.79
CA LYS A 28 -9.13 -2.17 17.23
C LYS A 28 -10.04 -1.01 17.61
N GLY A 29 -11.24 -0.95 17.00
CA GLY A 29 -12.23 0.10 17.23
C GLY A 29 -11.94 1.43 16.52
N ILE A 30 -10.86 1.51 15.72
CA ILE A 30 -10.48 2.73 15.00
C ILE A 30 -11.07 2.69 13.60
N SER A 31 -11.89 3.70 13.26
CA SER A 31 -12.51 3.86 11.95
C SER A 31 -12.15 5.18 11.25
N ASP A 32 -11.64 6.16 11.98
CA ASP A 32 -11.20 7.43 11.42
C ASP A 32 -9.90 7.26 10.61
N PRO A 33 -9.86 7.70 9.33
CA PRO A 33 -8.70 7.49 8.45
C PRO A 33 -7.41 8.14 8.97
N GLU A 34 -7.49 9.33 9.53
CA GLU A 34 -6.31 10.03 10.03
C GLU A 34 -5.77 9.37 11.30
N MET A 35 -6.65 8.89 12.17
CA MET A 35 -6.24 8.11 13.35
C MET A 35 -5.61 6.78 12.95
N LYS A 36 -6.14 6.08 11.92
CA LYS A 36 -5.51 4.87 11.37
C LYS A 36 -4.08 5.14 10.93
N ARG A 37 -3.86 6.19 10.12
CA ARG A 37 -2.53 6.58 9.63
C ARG A 37 -1.56 6.86 10.77
N LYS A 38 -1.97 7.65 11.77
CA LYS A 38 -1.15 7.98 12.94
C LYS A 38 -0.78 6.75 13.74
N ILE A 39 -1.75 5.86 14.01
CA ILE A 39 -1.53 4.63 14.77
C ILE A 39 -0.60 3.68 13.99
N ILE A 40 -0.82 3.51 12.69
CA ILE A 40 0.02 2.65 11.85
C ILE A 40 1.46 3.19 11.82
N GLY A 41 1.64 4.49 11.56
CA GLY A 41 2.95 5.12 11.55
C GLY A 41 3.67 4.98 12.89
N ARG A 42 2.99 5.26 14.00
CA ARG A 42 3.56 5.10 15.36
C ARG A 42 3.93 3.65 15.67
N THR A 43 3.03 2.72 15.36
CA THR A 43 3.27 1.29 15.60
C THR A 43 4.45 0.78 14.79
N PHE A 44 4.60 1.25 13.53
CA PHE A 44 5.74 0.91 12.69
C PHE A 44 7.06 1.36 13.34
N ILE A 45 7.13 2.61 13.80
CA ILE A 45 8.31 3.15 14.48
C ILE A 45 8.61 2.35 15.75
N ASP A 46 7.61 2.11 16.60
CA ASP A 46 7.79 1.37 17.86
C ASP A 46 8.32 -0.06 17.63
N VAL A 47 7.83 -0.74 16.58
CA VAL A 47 8.34 -2.08 16.20
C VAL A 47 9.77 -2.00 15.67
N PHE A 48 10.05 -1.02 14.81
CA PHE A 48 11.39 -0.80 14.26
C PHE A 48 12.42 -0.50 15.35
N ASP A 49 12.13 0.44 16.24
CA ASP A 49 13.02 0.84 17.34
C ASP A 49 13.32 -0.34 18.28
N ASN A 50 12.31 -1.14 18.59
CA ASN A 50 12.49 -2.34 19.40
C ASN A 50 13.45 -3.37 18.77
N GLU A 51 13.41 -3.52 17.45
CA GLU A 51 14.31 -4.43 16.75
C GLU A 51 15.70 -3.81 16.56
N ALA A 52 15.77 -2.53 16.18
CA ALA A 52 17.03 -1.80 16.03
C ALA A 52 17.84 -1.78 17.36
N ALA A 53 17.15 -1.64 18.49
CA ALA A 53 17.78 -1.66 19.82
C ALA A 53 18.49 -2.99 20.13
N LYS A 54 18.04 -4.11 19.53
CA LYS A 54 18.71 -5.42 19.69
C LYS A 54 20.03 -5.51 18.91
N LEU A 55 20.17 -4.70 17.85
CA LEU A 55 21.30 -4.68 16.93
C LEU A 55 22.28 -3.51 17.18
N LYS A 56 22.03 -2.68 18.18
CA LYS A 56 22.75 -1.42 18.43
C LYS A 56 24.29 -1.54 18.58
N ASP A 57 24.75 -2.72 18.94
CA ASP A 57 26.19 -2.99 19.11
C ASP A 57 26.83 -3.52 17.79
N GLU A 58 26.02 -3.83 16.78
CA GLU A 58 26.42 -4.41 15.50
C GLU A 58 26.30 -3.41 14.34
N ILE A 59 25.43 -2.39 14.48
CA ILE A 59 25.12 -1.43 13.42
C ILE A 59 25.36 0.00 13.88
N ASN A 60 25.92 0.83 12.98
CA ASN A 60 26.17 2.25 13.23
C ASN A 60 25.32 3.17 12.32
N PHE A 61 24.80 2.65 11.22
CA PHE A 61 24.12 3.43 10.21
C PHE A 61 22.71 2.88 9.93
N LEU A 62 21.78 3.80 9.69
CA LEU A 62 20.46 3.50 9.11
C LEU A 62 20.42 3.98 7.66
N ALA A 63 20.22 3.06 6.71
CA ALA A 63 19.98 3.42 5.33
C ALA A 63 18.47 3.70 5.12
N GLN A 64 18.17 4.85 4.55
CA GLN A 64 16.80 5.28 4.23
C GLN A 64 16.65 5.58 2.74
N GLY A 65 15.56 5.11 2.14
CA GLY A 65 15.27 5.30 0.73
C GLY A 65 14.57 6.62 0.40
N THR A 66 14.93 7.71 1.09
CA THR A 66 14.46 9.07 0.79
C THR A 66 14.83 9.44 -0.63
N ILE A 67 13.89 10.01 -1.39
CA ILE A 67 14.10 10.52 -2.75
C ILE A 67 13.85 12.03 -2.80
N TYR A 68 14.26 12.69 -3.88
CA TYR A 68 14.21 14.15 -3.99
C TYR A 68 12.79 14.75 -3.83
N PRO A 69 11.69 14.14 -4.36
CA PRO A 69 10.32 14.61 -4.06
C PRO A 69 9.99 14.64 -2.57
N ASP A 70 10.43 13.65 -1.77
CA ASP A 70 10.21 13.63 -0.32
C ASP A 70 10.88 14.82 0.38
N VAL A 71 12.06 15.24 -0.13
CA VAL A 71 12.80 16.40 0.39
C VAL A 71 12.07 17.69 0.08
N ILE A 72 11.54 17.85 -1.14
CA ILE A 72 10.79 19.07 -1.54
C ILE A 72 9.52 19.19 -0.69
N GLU A 73 8.72 18.12 -0.60
CA GLU A 73 7.48 18.11 0.17
C GLU A 73 7.71 18.44 1.66
N SER A 74 8.83 17.96 2.22
CA SER A 74 9.18 18.27 3.61
C SER A 74 9.65 19.72 3.80
N SER A 75 10.30 20.35 2.81
CA SER A 75 10.76 21.74 2.89
C SER A 75 9.62 22.77 2.77
N GLU A 76 8.62 22.50 1.95
CA GLU A 76 7.43 23.36 1.81
C GLU A 76 6.54 23.37 3.07
N SER A 77 6.70 22.38 3.93
CA SER A 77 5.88 22.19 5.15
C SER A 77 6.35 22.99 6.37
N GLU A 78 7.29 23.92 6.24
CA GLU A 78 7.71 24.83 7.35
C GLU A 78 6.65 25.86 7.74
N SER A 79 5.58 26.06 6.97
CA SER A 79 4.41 26.83 7.39
C SER A 79 3.63 26.06 8.49
N LYS A 80 3.16 26.78 9.53
CA LYS A 80 2.54 26.20 10.74
C LYS A 80 1.34 25.25 10.49
N GLU A 81 0.66 25.37 9.34
CA GLU A 81 -0.48 24.54 8.95
C GLU A 81 -0.05 23.19 8.30
N ALA A 82 1.12 23.12 7.71
CA ALA A 82 1.65 21.94 7.05
C ALA A 82 2.27 20.89 8.01
N ARG A 83 2.43 21.20 9.29
CA ARG A 83 2.91 20.24 10.30
C ARG A 83 2.01 18.99 10.48
N VAL A 84 0.73 19.08 10.04
CA VAL A 84 -0.23 17.98 10.14
C VAL A 84 -0.02 16.94 9.03
N ILE A 85 0.62 17.31 7.91
CA ILE A 85 0.82 16.43 6.73
C ILE A 85 2.13 15.61 6.85
N LYS A 86 3.02 15.94 7.79
CA LYS A 86 4.35 15.30 7.96
C LYS A 86 4.35 13.82 8.36
N SER A 87 3.21 13.23 8.65
CA SER A 87 3.14 11.84 9.13
C SER A 87 3.28 10.77 8.03
N HIS A 88 3.41 11.15 6.76
CA HIS A 88 3.36 10.21 5.63
C HIS A 88 4.71 9.92 4.99
N HIS A 89 5.69 10.80 5.17
CA HIS A 89 7.03 10.63 4.65
C HIS A 89 7.99 10.47 5.83
N ASN A 90 8.87 9.46 5.80
CA ASN A 90 9.86 9.20 6.86
C ASN A 90 10.90 10.33 7.04
N VAL A 91 10.79 11.42 6.28
CA VAL A 91 11.63 12.60 6.43
C VAL A 91 11.17 13.38 7.66
N GLY A 92 11.93 13.27 8.75
CA GLY A 92 11.64 13.92 10.04
C GLY A 92 10.72 13.11 10.98
N GLY A 93 10.44 11.84 10.67
CA GLY A 93 9.69 10.93 11.56
C GLY A 93 10.56 10.03 12.43
N LEU A 94 11.88 10.11 12.28
CA LEU A 94 12.82 9.36 13.11
C LEU A 94 12.94 10.02 14.49
N PRO A 95 13.10 9.22 15.59
CA PRO A 95 13.29 9.75 16.94
C PRO A 95 14.55 10.62 17.04
N ASP A 96 14.45 11.75 17.73
CA ASP A 96 15.58 12.67 17.97
C ASP A 96 16.72 12.03 18.77
N ASP A 97 16.46 10.92 19.46
CA ASP A 97 17.42 10.17 20.28
C ASP A 97 17.99 8.92 19.57
N MET A 98 17.73 8.77 18.29
CA MET A 98 18.30 7.69 17.49
C MET A 98 19.84 7.80 17.45
N LYS A 99 20.53 6.72 17.82
CA LYS A 99 22.00 6.69 17.92
C LYS A 99 22.71 6.30 16.63
N MET A 100 21.98 6.03 15.55
CA MET A 100 22.52 5.64 14.27
C MET A 100 22.66 6.87 13.35
N ASP A 101 23.76 6.94 12.62
CA ASP A 101 23.90 7.93 11.57
C ASP A 101 23.05 7.58 10.36
N LEU A 102 22.40 8.57 9.74
CA LEU A 102 21.52 8.38 8.60
C LEU A 102 22.30 8.38 7.28
N VAL A 103 22.03 7.39 6.41
CA VAL A 103 22.57 7.28 5.06
C VAL A 103 21.40 7.30 4.06
N GLU A 104 21.35 8.32 3.23
CA GLU A 104 20.28 8.54 2.25
C GLU A 104 20.84 8.57 0.82
N PRO A 105 21.18 7.43 0.23
CA PRO A 105 21.90 7.37 -1.03
C PRO A 105 21.07 7.81 -2.25
N LEU A 106 19.75 7.91 -2.11
CA LEU A 106 18.81 8.26 -3.20
C LEU A 106 18.27 9.69 -3.08
N ARG A 107 18.70 10.46 -2.08
CA ARG A 107 18.12 11.75 -1.67
C ARG A 107 17.98 12.77 -2.80
N ASP A 108 18.92 12.76 -3.73
CA ASP A 108 18.99 13.74 -4.84
C ASP A 108 18.40 13.18 -6.15
N LEU A 109 17.77 12.00 -6.13
CA LEU A 109 17.24 11.34 -7.31
C LEU A 109 15.71 11.41 -7.38
N PHE A 110 15.20 11.52 -8.61
CA PHE A 110 13.78 11.32 -8.90
C PHE A 110 13.45 9.83 -9.04
N LYS A 111 12.18 9.49 -8.92
CA LYS A 111 11.71 8.10 -8.91
C LYS A 111 12.04 7.33 -10.19
N ASP A 112 12.03 8.00 -11.34
CA ASP A 112 12.41 7.40 -12.62
C ASP A 112 13.92 7.13 -12.71
N GLU A 113 14.75 8.00 -12.11
CA GLU A 113 16.20 7.80 -12.02
C GLU A 113 16.55 6.64 -11.08
N VAL A 114 15.84 6.52 -9.94
CA VAL A 114 15.96 5.38 -9.03
C VAL A 114 15.62 4.06 -9.72
N ARG A 115 14.57 4.04 -10.54
CA ARG A 115 14.19 2.85 -11.33
C ARG A 115 15.26 2.50 -12.36
N LYS A 116 15.82 3.48 -13.07
CA LYS A 116 16.92 3.27 -14.02
C LYS A 116 18.15 2.70 -13.31
N MET A 117 18.54 3.29 -12.18
CA MET A 117 19.65 2.79 -11.38
C MET A 117 19.39 1.36 -10.87
N GLY A 118 18.16 1.05 -10.43
CA GLY A 118 17.79 -0.32 -10.04
C GLY A 118 17.94 -1.31 -11.20
N ALA A 119 17.59 -0.93 -12.43
CA ALA A 119 17.79 -1.76 -13.62
C ALA A 119 19.27 -2.01 -13.91
N GLU A 120 20.10 -0.96 -13.81
CA GLU A 120 21.57 -1.07 -13.96
C GLU A 120 22.20 -1.97 -12.90
N LEU A 121 21.63 -1.99 -11.69
CA LEU A 121 22.03 -2.87 -10.60
C LEU A 121 21.51 -4.31 -10.74
N GLY A 122 20.75 -4.61 -11.80
CA GLY A 122 20.23 -5.95 -12.08
C GLY A 122 19.01 -6.35 -11.26
N LEU A 123 18.25 -5.37 -10.72
CA LEU A 123 16.98 -5.69 -10.04
C LEU A 123 15.96 -6.26 -11.02
N PRO A 124 15.17 -7.28 -10.61
CA PRO A 124 14.12 -7.83 -11.46
C PRO A 124 13.10 -6.79 -11.91
N ILE A 125 12.67 -6.86 -13.15
CA ILE A 125 11.71 -5.90 -13.74
C ILE A 125 10.39 -5.85 -12.98
N GLU A 126 9.94 -6.97 -12.44
CA GLU A 126 8.73 -7.08 -11.62
C GLU A 126 8.85 -6.28 -10.32
N MET A 127 10.07 -6.09 -9.80
CA MET A 127 10.33 -5.24 -8.64
C MET A 127 10.31 -3.75 -9.03
N LEU A 128 10.92 -3.41 -10.16
CA LEU A 128 11.03 -2.05 -10.65
C LEU A 128 9.67 -1.48 -11.09
N ASN A 129 8.81 -2.31 -11.68
CA ASN A 129 7.50 -1.93 -12.20
C ASN A 129 6.36 -2.08 -11.19
N ARG A 130 6.65 -2.42 -9.91
CA ARG A 130 5.58 -2.52 -8.91
C ARG A 130 4.81 -1.22 -8.79
N HIS A 131 3.48 -1.36 -8.74
CA HIS A 131 2.60 -0.23 -8.45
C HIS A 131 2.94 0.38 -7.07
N PRO A 132 2.76 1.68 -6.89
CA PRO A 132 2.90 2.30 -5.59
C PRO A 132 2.00 1.64 -4.55
N PHE A 133 2.54 1.45 -3.36
CA PHE A 133 1.77 0.95 -2.22
C PHE A 133 1.83 1.99 -1.10
N PRO A 134 0.70 2.40 -0.52
CA PRO A 134 0.69 3.48 0.45
C PRO A 134 1.40 3.07 1.74
N GLY A 135 2.04 4.04 2.43
CA GLY A 135 2.73 3.79 3.70
C GLY A 135 1.84 3.10 4.75
N PRO A 136 0.57 3.53 4.95
CA PRO A 136 -0.35 2.85 5.85
C PRO A 136 -0.83 1.46 5.38
N GLY A 137 -0.42 1.03 4.21
CA GLY A 137 -0.75 -0.29 3.66
C GLY A 137 -2.25 -0.48 3.43
N LEU A 138 -2.72 -1.68 3.72
CA LEU A 138 -4.14 -2.04 3.58
C LEU A 138 -5.06 -1.26 4.53
N GLY A 139 -4.51 -0.57 5.54
CA GLY A 139 -5.29 0.18 6.50
C GLY A 139 -6.15 1.29 5.89
N VAL A 140 -5.70 1.91 4.80
CA VAL A 140 -6.44 2.94 4.05
C VAL A 140 -7.25 2.40 2.88
N ARG A 141 -7.28 1.08 2.71
CA ARG A 141 -8.10 0.36 1.73
C ARG A 141 -9.23 -0.46 2.37
N ILE A 142 -9.38 -0.36 3.69
CA ILE A 142 -10.50 -0.92 4.46
C ILE A 142 -11.24 0.26 5.09
N LEU A 143 -12.38 0.64 4.52
CA LEU A 143 -13.19 1.71 5.07
C LEU A 143 -13.79 1.29 6.43
N GLY A 144 -13.75 2.21 7.40
CA GLY A 144 -14.20 1.94 8.75
C GLY A 144 -13.21 1.11 9.57
N GLU A 145 -13.70 0.35 10.55
CA GLU A 145 -12.85 -0.45 11.44
C GLU A 145 -12.12 -1.58 10.71
N ILE A 146 -10.83 -1.74 11.01
CA ILE A 146 -9.98 -2.79 10.48
C ILE A 146 -10.09 -4.04 11.37
N THR A 147 -10.50 -5.18 10.78
CA THR A 147 -10.52 -6.47 11.46
C THR A 147 -9.70 -7.51 10.68
N PRO A 148 -9.23 -8.59 11.33
CA PRO A 148 -8.50 -9.66 10.64
C PRO A 148 -9.28 -10.26 9.45
N GLU A 149 -10.59 -10.39 9.59
CA GLU A 149 -11.50 -10.95 8.57
C GLU A 149 -11.54 -10.02 7.35
N LYS A 150 -11.74 -8.72 7.55
CA LYS A 150 -11.74 -7.73 6.47
C LYS A 150 -10.39 -7.66 5.76
N VAL A 151 -9.30 -7.73 6.52
CA VAL A 151 -7.94 -7.77 5.94
C VAL A 151 -7.79 -8.99 5.05
N LYS A 152 -8.25 -10.17 5.49
CA LYS A 152 -8.18 -11.41 4.71
C LYS A 152 -8.99 -11.28 3.42
N ILE A 153 -10.25 -10.84 3.49
CA ILE A 153 -11.12 -10.65 2.33
C ILE A 153 -10.46 -9.70 1.32
N LEU A 154 -9.93 -8.57 1.80
CA LEU A 154 -9.28 -7.59 0.92
C LEU A 154 -8.01 -8.16 0.28
N GLN A 155 -7.19 -8.90 1.03
CA GLN A 155 -5.97 -9.54 0.49
C GLN A 155 -6.31 -10.57 -0.60
N GLU A 156 -7.34 -11.38 -0.41
CA GLU A 156 -7.79 -12.36 -1.40
C GLU A 156 -8.33 -11.67 -2.66
N ALA A 157 -9.17 -10.64 -2.51
CA ALA A 157 -9.70 -9.87 -3.62
C ALA A 157 -8.61 -9.14 -4.42
N ASP A 158 -7.67 -8.50 -3.71
CA ASP A 158 -6.56 -7.78 -4.33
C ASP A 158 -5.62 -8.75 -5.09
N ALA A 159 -5.36 -9.92 -4.52
CA ALA A 159 -4.56 -10.96 -5.16
C ALA A 159 -5.19 -11.44 -6.48
N ILE A 160 -6.51 -11.68 -6.50
CA ILE A 160 -7.24 -12.04 -7.73
C ILE A 160 -7.14 -10.95 -8.76
N PHE A 161 -7.37 -9.68 -8.37
CA PHE A 161 -7.35 -8.56 -9.30
C PHE A 161 -5.97 -8.35 -9.93
N ILE A 162 -4.91 -8.36 -9.12
CA ILE A 162 -3.54 -8.19 -9.61
C ILE A 162 -3.10 -9.38 -10.47
N GLU A 163 -3.43 -10.62 -10.06
CA GLU A 163 -3.15 -11.82 -10.85
C GLU A 163 -3.76 -11.72 -12.26
N GLU A 164 -5.03 -11.32 -12.36
CA GLU A 164 -5.71 -11.20 -13.64
C GLU A 164 -5.19 -10.03 -14.50
N LEU A 165 -4.81 -8.90 -13.87
CA LEU A 165 -4.14 -7.82 -14.61
C LEU A 165 -2.83 -8.29 -15.24
N ILE A 166 -2.03 -9.08 -14.52
CA ILE A 166 -0.77 -9.65 -15.04
C ILE A 166 -1.07 -10.62 -16.19
N LYS A 167 -1.99 -11.58 -16.02
CA LYS A 167 -2.37 -12.56 -17.04
C LYS A 167 -2.89 -11.91 -18.32
N ALA A 168 -3.64 -10.82 -18.19
CA ALA A 168 -4.18 -10.09 -19.33
C ALA A 168 -3.18 -9.10 -19.96
N ASN A 169 -1.94 -8.99 -19.44
CA ASN A 169 -0.95 -7.99 -19.83
C ASN A 169 -1.46 -6.54 -19.68
N LEU A 170 -2.28 -6.28 -18.67
CA LEU A 170 -2.84 -4.96 -18.34
C LEU A 170 -2.11 -4.30 -17.17
N TYR A 171 -1.31 -5.03 -16.39
CA TYR A 171 -0.66 -4.53 -15.20
C TYR A 171 0.24 -3.31 -15.48
N ASP A 172 1.10 -3.41 -16.50
CA ASP A 172 2.00 -2.30 -16.88
C ASP A 172 1.30 -1.18 -17.68
N GLN A 173 0.03 -1.36 -18.04
CA GLN A 173 -0.76 -0.34 -18.75
C GLN A 173 -1.43 0.63 -17.77
N VAL A 174 -1.55 0.28 -16.51
CA VAL A 174 -2.11 1.13 -15.45
C VAL A 174 -1.02 1.56 -14.48
N SER A 175 -1.14 2.75 -13.94
CA SER A 175 -0.12 3.30 -13.02
C SER A 175 -0.27 2.79 -11.59
N GLN A 176 -1.51 2.48 -11.19
CA GLN A 176 -1.83 1.88 -9.91
C GLN A 176 -3.18 1.14 -9.99
N ALA A 177 -3.24 -0.05 -9.42
CA ALA A 177 -4.46 -0.85 -9.33
C ALA A 177 -4.53 -1.56 -7.97
N PHE A 178 -5.71 -1.63 -7.38
CA PHE A 178 -5.95 -2.24 -6.08
C PHE A 178 -7.44 -2.46 -5.81
N CYS A 179 -7.72 -3.26 -4.78
CA CYS A 179 -9.05 -3.43 -4.21
C CYS A 179 -9.26 -2.58 -2.96
N VAL A 180 -10.52 -2.21 -2.69
CA VAL A 180 -10.97 -1.50 -1.48
C VAL A 180 -12.12 -2.29 -0.85
N PHE A 181 -12.03 -2.52 0.45
CA PHE A 181 -13.11 -3.13 1.22
C PHE A 181 -14.13 -2.07 1.63
N LEU A 182 -15.38 -2.25 1.21
CA LEU A 182 -16.50 -1.38 1.56
C LEU A 182 -17.35 -2.05 2.66
N PRO A 183 -17.53 -1.41 3.84
CA PRO A 183 -18.30 -1.98 4.95
C PRO A 183 -19.81 -1.86 4.69
N VAL A 184 -20.25 -2.30 3.52
CA VAL A 184 -21.62 -2.27 3.05
C VAL A 184 -22.05 -3.69 2.72
N LYS A 185 -23.17 -4.13 3.27
CA LYS A 185 -23.72 -5.44 2.92
C LYS A 185 -24.65 -5.31 1.71
N SER A 186 -24.46 -6.18 0.75
CA SER A 186 -25.27 -6.31 -0.45
C SER A 186 -25.91 -7.69 -0.55
N VAL A 187 -27.08 -7.75 -1.15
CA VAL A 187 -27.75 -9.02 -1.43
C VAL A 187 -27.06 -9.71 -2.59
N GLY A 188 -26.64 -10.95 -2.38
CA GLY A 188 -26.25 -11.90 -3.40
C GLY A 188 -27.18 -13.12 -3.41
N VAL A 189 -27.07 -13.94 -4.45
CA VAL A 189 -27.77 -15.22 -4.55
C VAL A 189 -26.70 -16.28 -4.80
N VAL A 190 -26.69 -17.32 -3.96
CA VAL A 190 -25.81 -18.47 -4.10
C VAL A 190 -26.69 -19.73 -4.06
N GLY A 191 -26.75 -20.43 -5.21
CA GLY A 191 -27.79 -21.45 -5.37
C GLY A 191 -29.19 -20.82 -5.28
N ASP A 192 -30.03 -21.36 -4.41
CA ASP A 192 -31.40 -20.86 -4.17
C ASP A 192 -31.53 -19.94 -2.95
N GLU A 193 -30.42 -19.65 -2.26
CA GLU A 193 -30.42 -18.87 -1.03
C GLU A 193 -29.95 -17.43 -1.23
N ARG A 194 -30.61 -16.48 -0.52
CA ARG A 194 -30.16 -15.10 -0.43
C ARG A 194 -29.06 -14.98 0.61
N ARG A 195 -27.96 -14.33 0.23
CA ARG A 195 -26.85 -14.05 1.13
C ARG A 195 -26.60 -12.53 1.21
N TYR A 196 -26.41 -12.04 2.42
CA TYR A 196 -25.92 -10.68 2.67
C TYR A 196 -24.43 -10.73 2.94
N ALA A 197 -23.63 -10.26 2.01
CA ALA A 197 -22.19 -10.27 2.11
C ALA A 197 -21.58 -8.91 1.74
N ASP A 198 -20.27 -8.77 1.93
CA ASP A 198 -19.56 -7.51 1.76
C ASP A 198 -19.41 -7.11 0.28
N VAL A 199 -19.00 -5.87 0.06
CA VAL A 199 -18.77 -5.29 -1.25
C VAL A 199 -17.29 -4.96 -1.40
N ILE A 200 -16.70 -5.30 -2.54
CA ILE A 200 -15.35 -4.90 -2.94
C ILE A 200 -15.46 -3.86 -4.05
N ALA A 201 -14.75 -2.76 -3.91
CA ALA A 201 -14.48 -1.85 -5.02
C ALA A 201 -13.12 -2.19 -5.63
N ILE A 202 -13.06 -2.33 -6.95
CA ILE A 202 -11.81 -2.39 -7.69
C ILE A 202 -11.52 -1.00 -8.26
N ARG A 203 -10.27 -0.57 -8.17
CA ARG A 203 -9.80 0.70 -8.67
C ARG A 203 -8.53 0.52 -9.48
N ALA A 204 -8.50 1.10 -10.66
CA ALA A 204 -7.30 1.23 -11.47
C ALA A 204 -7.23 2.64 -12.05
N VAL A 205 -6.04 3.23 -12.05
CA VAL A 205 -5.82 4.60 -12.53
C VAL A 205 -4.62 4.67 -13.46
N GLU A 206 -4.70 5.62 -14.39
CA GLU A 206 -3.62 6.04 -15.27
C GLU A 206 -3.18 7.45 -14.86
N THR A 207 -1.88 7.65 -14.71
CA THR A 207 -1.31 8.93 -14.31
C THR A 207 0.16 9.00 -14.73
N VAL A 208 0.67 10.22 -14.85
CA VAL A 208 2.09 10.47 -15.13
C VAL A 208 2.84 10.85 -13.85
N ASP A 209 2.23 11.69 -13.02
CA ASP A 209 2.89 12.35 -11.89
C ASP A 209 2.21 12.13 -10.53
N PHE A 210 1.11 11.38 -10.50
CA PHE A 210 0.24 11.17 -9.34
C PHE A 210 -0.42 12.44 -8.77
N MET A 211 -0.18 13.61 -9.36
CA MET A 211 -0.89 14.86 -9.02
C MET A 211 -2.30 14.84 -9.60
N THR A 212 -2.42 14.38 -10.84
CA THR A 212 -3.69 14.12 -11.51
C THR A 212 -3.77 12.66 -11.93
N ALA A 213 -4.96 12.08 -11.96
CA ALA A 213 -5.16 10.71 -12.40
C ALA A 213 -6.53 10.54 -13.07
N ALA A 214 -6.57 9.80 -14.16
CA ALA A 214 -7.80 9.31 -14.76
C ALA A 214 -8.06 7.86 -14.30
N TRP A 215 -9.31 7.45 -14.18
CA TRP A 215 -9.63 6.04 -14.01
C TRP A 215 -9.26 5.27 -15.29
N ALA A 216 -8.67 4.10 -15.15
CA ALA A 216 -8.25 3.27 -16.27
C ALA A 216 -9.46 2.63 -16.96
N LYS A 217 -9.50 2.68 -18.30
CA LYS A 217 -10.57 2.10 -19.11
C LYS A 217 -10.31 0.62 -19.39
N LEU A 218 -10.32 -0.19 -18.34
CA LEU A 218 -10.15 -1.64 -18.48
C LEU A 218 -11.26 -2.25 -19.32
N PRO A 219 -10.98 -3.30 -20.12
CA PRO A 219 -12.00 -3.97 -20.92
C PRO A 219 -13.17 -4.49 -20.08
N TYR A 220 -14.41 -4.34 -20.54
CA TYR A 220 -15.59 -4.81 -19.80
C TYR A 220 -15.57 -6.32 -19.54
N GLU A 221 -15.09 -7.10 -20.48
CA GLU A 221 -14.93 -8.56 -20.32
C GLU A 221 -13.93 -8.91 -19.23
N PHE A 222 -12.86 -8.13 -19.10
CA PHE A 222 -11.89 -8.27 -18.02
C PHE A 222 -12.53 -7.95 -16.67
N LEU A 223 -13.25 -6.82 -16.57
CA LEU A 223 -13.96 -6.43 -15.34
C LEU A 223 -14.99 -7.48 -14.93
N ALA A 224 -15.74 -8.02 -15.90
CA ALA A 224 -16.71 -9.09 -15.67
C ALA A 224 -16.02 -10.37 -15.16
N HIS A 225 -14.89 -10.75 -15.76
CA HIS A 225 -14.12 -11.91 -15.34
C HIS A 225 -13.59 -11.77 -13.90
N VAL A 226 -12.95 -10.65 -13.56
CA VAL A 226 -12.44 -10.36 -12.21
C VAL A 226 -13.57 -10.37 -11.19
N SER A 227 -14.69 -9.70 -11.50
CA SER A 227 -15.87 -9.66 -10.63
C SER A 227 -16.41 -11.07 -10.34
N ASN A 228 -16.51 -11.91 -11.38
CA ASN A 228 -16.97 -13.29 -11.24
C ASN A 228 -16.03 -14.12 -10.36
N ARG A 229 -14.71 -13.98 -10.56
CA ARG A 229 -13.72 -14.67 -9.74
C ARG A 229 -13.84 -14.27 -8.27
N ILE A 230 -13.85 -12.95 -7.98
CA ILE A 230 -13.93 -12.44 -6.60
C ILE A 230 -15.19 -12.96 -5.89
N VAL A 231 -16.36 -12.86 -6.54
CA VAL A 231 -17.63 -13.28 -5.93
C VAL A 231 -17.73 -14.81 -5.74
N ASN A 232 -17.14 -15.59 -6.63
CA ASN A 232 -17.19 -17.06 -6.55
C ASN A 232 -16.12 -17.65 -5.63
N GLU A 233 -14.94 -17.03 -5.54
CA GLU A 233 -13.81 -17.55 -4.77
C GLU A 233 -13.80 -17.04 -3.32
N ILE A 234 -14.44 -15.87 -3.04
CA ILE A 234 -14.49 -15.26 -1.70
C ILE A 234 -15.93 -15.30 -1.18
N GLU A 235 -16.21 -16.23 -0.29
CA GLU A 235 -17.56 -16.49 0.23
C GLU A 235 -18.21 -15.24 0.85
N ASP A 236 -17.42 -14.39 1.53
CA ASP A 236 -17.89 -13.20 2.22
C ASP A 236 -18.15 -11.99 1.31
N VAL A 237 -17.98 -12.13 -0.02
CA VAL A 237 -18.21 -11.06 -1.00
C VAL A 237 -19.40 -11.41 -1.89
N SER A 238 -20.34 -10.45 -2.02
CA SER A 238 -21.54 -10.62 -2.86
C SER A 238 -21.58 -9.66 -4.06
N ARG A 239 -20.72 -8.66 -4.09
CA ARG A 239 -20.72 -7.65 -5.14
C ARG A 239 -19.35 -7.02 -5.34
N VAL A 240 -19.03 -6.75 -6.60
CA VAL A 240 -17.87 -5.95 -7.01
C VAL A 240 -18.37 -4.70 -7.74
N VAL A 241 -17.75 -3.55 -7.44
CA VAL A 241 -17.97 -2.29 -8.14
C VAL A 241 -16.67 -1.76 -8.70
N TYR A 242 -16.71 -0.99 -9.79
CA TYR A 242 -15.54 -0.34 -10.36
C TYR A 242 -15.59 1.17 -10.10
N ASP A 243 -14.55 1.73 -9.48
CA ASP A 243 -14.44 3.16 -9.22
C ASP A 243 -13.96 3.90 -10.47
N ILE A 244 -14.84 4.75 -11.02
CA ILE A 244 -14.61 5.56 -12.23
C ILE A 244 -14.32 7.03 -11.91
N SER A 245 -13.89 7.32 -10.69
CA SER A 245 -13.59 8.68 -10.25
C SER A 245 -12.19 9.12 -10.67
N SER A 246 -12.06 10.32 -11.22
CA SER A 246 -10.77 10.93 -11.55
C SER A 246 -10.23 11.79 -10.40
N LYS A 247 -8.91 11.98 -10.36
CA LYS A 247 -8.24 12.92 -9.45
C LYS A 247 -7.79 14.17 -10.23
N PRO A 248 -8.23 15.37 -9.86
CA PRO A 248 -9.30 15.68 -8.91
C PRO A 248 -10.70 15.34 -9.47
N PRO A 249 -11.81 15.39 -8.69
CA PRO A 249 -11.87 15.80 -7.29
C PRO A 249 -11.59 14.67 -6.30
N ALA A 250 -11.66 13.39 -6.72
CA ALA A 250 -11.31 12.27 -5.84
C ALA A 250 -9.81 12.17 -5.62
N THR A 251 -9.40 11.39 -4.64
CA THR A 251 -8.02 10.93 -4.45
C THR A 251 -7.81 9.56 -5.13
N ILE A 252 -6.57 9.09 -5.25
CA ILE A 252 -6.31 7.74 -5.78
C ILE A 252 -6.69 6.71 -4.71
N GLU A 253 -6.13 6.81 -3.50
CA GLU A 253 -6.57 6.00 -2.35
C GLU A 253 -7.90 6.54 -1.81
N TRP A 254 -8.69 5.69 -1.15
CA TRP A 254 -10.01 6.05 -0.65
C TRP A 254 -10.00 6.67 0.76
N GLU A 255 -8.99 6.35 1.57
CA GLU A 255 -8.77 6.95 2.90
C GLU A 255 -7.36 7.51 3.03
#